data_35b1c5b5ecdca8ed7c3585e288dcd017
#
_entry.id   35b1c5b5ecdca8ed7c3585e288dcd017
#
_cell.length_a   1.000
_cell.length_b   1.000
_cell.length_c   1.000
_cell.angle_alpha   90.00
_cell.angle_beta   90.00
_cell.angle_gamma   90.00
#
_symmetry.space_group_name_H-M   'P 1'
#
loop_
_entity.id
_entity.type
_entity.pdbx_description
1 polymer ?
#
loop_
_entity_poly.entity_id
_entity_poly.type
_entity_poly.pdbx_seq_one_letter_code
_entity_poly.pdbx_strand_id
1 'polypeptide(L)'
;DLFSGNQNGLIEFFAKYLNTISLEADVIQKWVEVGKASMDSYPVHTVTNGKGWGEHKLEGKSINLFPFTKNAILFLYEKQDIAKRNPRALMREIIEPYVKDALDHLGEFPVKRPSFHVANPELQNAIYNNNSLNDATKIRLSHFMYIWGNGKLQTYEKNGIKHIAGIPSDVYEELGLPIIDGNEVSVPDEPGVETDTSGGGTTHPPKVDERMSHLKKKTNRCLLHWQKWIAGLNIRITSLV
;
A
#
# COMPACT_ATOMS: atom_id res chain seq x y z
N ASP A 1 -13.40 -5.67 17.56
CA ASP A 1 -12.88 -5.61 16.21
C ASP A 1 -13.72 -4.67 15.34
N LEU A 2 -13.21 -3.47 15.07
CA LEU A 2 -13.96 -2.39 14.41
C LEU A 2 -14.26 -2.70 12.93
N PHE A 3 -13.42 -3.50 12.29
CA PHE A 3 -13.53 -3.81 10.86
C PHE A 3 -13.97 -5.25 10.60
N SER A 4 -14.46 -5.96 11.62
CA SER A 4 -14.94 -7.34 11.46
C SER A 4 -16.05 -7.41 10.40
N GLY A 5 -15.83 -8.19 9.35
CA GLY A 5 -16.77 -8.31 8.23
C GLY A 5 -16.86 -7.08 7.30
N ASN A 6 -16.11 -6.01 7.56
CA ASN A 6 -16.12 -4.79 6.75
C ASN A 6 -14.75 -4.54 6.08
N GLN A 7 -14.42 -5.35 5.08
CA GLN A 7 -13.17 -5.23 4.33
C GLN A 7 -13.04 -3.87 3.61
N ASN A 8 -14.14 -3.38 3.04
CA ASN A 8 -14.16 -2.07 2.37
C ASN A 8 -13.84 -0.94 3.35
N GLY A 9 -14.44 -0.94 4.54
CA GLY A 9 -14.16 0.06 5.57
C GLY A 9 -12.70 0.03 6.04
N LEU A 10 -12.09 -1.15 6.10
CA LEU A 10 -10.67 -1.28 6.41
C LEU A 10 -9.79 -0.67 5.33
N ILE A 11 -10.05 -1.00 4.05
CA ILE A 11 -9.30 -0.45 2.92
C ILE A 11 -9.47 1.07 2.84
N GLU A 12 -10.68 1.57 3.03
CA GLU A 12 -10.99 3.00 3.09
C GLU A 12 -10.22 3.71 4.21
N PHE A 13 -10.15 3.10 5.40
CA PHE A 13 -9.35 3.63 6.51
C PHE A 13 -7.87 3.78 6.13
N PHE A 14 -7.27 2.74 5.52
CA PHE A 14 -5.90 2.82 5.01
C PHE A 14 -5.75 3.90 3.94
N ALA A 15 -6.65 3.95 2.97
CA ALA A 15 -6.62 4.94 1.89
C ALA A 15 -6.67 6.37 2.42
N LYS A 16 -7.61 6.67 3.33
CA LYS A 16 -7.71 7.99 3.97
C LYS A 16 -6.44 8.37 4.72
N TYR A 17 -5.86 7.42 5.46
CA TYR A 17 -4.65 7.66 6.21
C TYR A 17 -3.44 7.91 5.29
N LEU A 18 -3.23 7.06 4.28
CA LEU A 18 -2.16 7.19 3.30
C LEU A 18 -2.27 8.50 2.52
N ASN A 19 -3.49 8.88 2.11
CA ASN A 19 -3.73 10.17 1.47
C ASN A 19 -3.36 11.33 2.39
N THR A 20 -3.79 11.28 3.66
CA THR A 20 -3.53 12.35 4.63
C THR A 20 -2.03 12.56 4.85
N ILE A 21 -1.24 11.50 4.98
CA ILE A 21 0.22 11.64 5.15
C ILE A 21 0.93 12.12 3.88
N SER A 22 0.31 11.98 2.72
CA SER A 22 0.83 12.44 1.43
C SER A 22 0.48 13.90 1.13
N LEU A 23 -0.50 14.48 1.82
CA LEU A 23 -0.91 15.88 1.66
C LEU A 23 0.00 16.83 2.45
N GLU A 24 0.07 18.09 1.99
CA GLU A 24 0.68 19.17 2.75
C GLU A 24 -0.21 19.51 3.96
N ALA A 25 0.42 19.85 5.08
CA ALA A 25 -0.31 20.16 6.33
C ALA A 25 -1.27 21.35 6.19
N ASP A 26 -0.91 22.35 5.40
CA ASP A 26 -1.74 23.53 5.14
C ASP A 26 -2.98 23.19 4.30
N VAL A 27 -2.91 22.22 3.41
CA VAL A 27 -4.05 21.73 2.62
C VAL A 27 -5.09 21.10 3.54
N ILE A 28 -4.62 20.26 4.47
CA ILE A 28 -5.51 19.61 5.46
C ILE A 28 -6.10 20.66 6.40
N GLN A 29 -5.28 21.58 6.88
CA GLN A 29 -5.73 22.64 7.78
C GLN A 29 -6.80 23.51 7.13
N LYS A 30 -6.58 23.96 5.90
CA LYS A 30 -7.58 24.70 5.14
C LYS A 30 -8.88 23.94 4.95
N TRP A 31 -8.80 22.63 4.66
CA TRP A 31 -9.99 21.79 4.52
C TRP A 31 -10.79 21.70 5.83
N VAL A 32 -10.11 21.60 6.97
CA VAL A 32 -10.75 21.57 8.30
C VAL A 32 -11.34 22.94 8.70
N GLU A 33 -10.65 24.06 8.37
CA GLU A 33 -11.04 25.42 8.73
C GLU A 33 -12.27 25.91 7.98
N VAL A 34 -12.56 25.41 6.78
CA VAL A 34 -13.77 25.73 6.02
C VAL A 34 -15.07 25.29 6.75
N GLY A 35 -14.92 24.70 7.95
CA GLY A 35 -15.95 24.67 8.99
C GLY A 35 -17.08 23.66 8.79
N LYS A 36 -17.11 22.93 7.70
CA LYS A 36 -17.92 21.73 7.47
C LYS A 36 -17.24 20.92 6.40
N ALA A 37 -16.09 20.34 6.78
CA ALA A 37 -15.34 19.49 5.91
C ALA A 37 -16.23 18.35 5.40
N SER A 38 -16.83 18.56 4.24
CA SER A 38 -17.59 17.54 3.53
C SER A 38 -16.60 16.59 2.88
N MET A 39 -16.93 15.30 2.84
CA MET A 39 -16.12 14.31 2.13
C MET A 39 -16.01 14.64 0.63
N ASP A 40 -17.01 15.30 0.03
CA ASP A 40 -16.97 15.77 -1.38
C ASP A 40 -15.81 16.73 -1.63
N SER A 41 -15.45 17.55 -0.64
CA SER A 41 -14.34 18.49 -0.70
C SER A 41 -13.02 17.92 -0.14
N TYR A 42 -13.01 16.64 0.24
CA TYR A 42 -11.80 16.01 0.78
C TYR A 42 -10.64 16.10 -0.22
N PRO A 43 -9.51 16.72 0.17
CA PRO A 43 -8.39 16.88 -0.74
C PRO A 43 -7.73 15.53 -0.98
N VAL A 44 -7.49 15.21 -2.25
CA VAL A 44 -6.79 13.99 -2.65
C VAL A 44 -5.43 14.35 -3.22
N HIS A 45 -4.40 13.65 -2.73
CA HIS A 45 -3.07 13.77 -3.27
C HIS A 45 -3.01 13.13 -4.65
N THR A 46 -2.72 13.93 -5.67
CA THR A 46 -2.55 13.44 -7.03
C THR A 46 -1.19 12.74 -7.14
N VAL A 47 -1.21 11.42 -7.19
CA VAL A 47 0.00 10.62 -7.36
C VAL A 47 0.29 10.48 -8.84
N THR A 48 1.44 11.00 -9.27
CA THR A 48 1.93 10.82 -10.64
C THR A 48 2.60 9.46 -10.85
N ASN A 49 2.88 8.72 -9.78
CA ASN A 49 3.64 7.47 -9.78
C ASN A 49 3.00 6.45 -8.83
N GLY A 50 3.31 5.17 -9.03
CA GLY A 50 2.78 4.08 -8.21
C GLY A 50 1.48 3.49 -8.76
N LYS A 51 1.28 3.53 -10.08
CA LYS A 51 0.06 3.00 -10.72
C LYS A 51 -0.19 1.51 -10.47
N GLY A 52 0.86 0.77 -10.12
CA GLY A 52 0.75 -0.68 -9.90
C GLY A 52 0.30 -1.10 -8.49
N TRP A 53 0.35 -0.21 -7.51
CA TRP A 53 0.06 -0.58 -6.10
C TRP A 53 -1.42 -0.73 -5.77
N GLY A 54 -2.29 -0.27 -6.65
CA GLY A 54 -3.72 -0.30 -6.47
C GLY A 54 -4.29 1.01 -5.95
N GLU A 55 -5.59 1.11 -6.08
CA GLU A 55 -6.34 2.33 -5.78
C GLU A 55 -7.62 1.98 -5.01
N HIS A 56 -8.08 2.94 -4.23
CA HIS A 56 -9.39 2.90 -3.60
C HIS A 56 -10.20 4.12 -4.02
N LYS A 57 -11.42 3.90 -4.51
CA LYS A 57 -12.33 4.98 -4.88
C LYS A 57 -13.07 5.50 -3.66
N LEU A 58 -12.94 6.80 -3.38
CA LEU A 58 -13.64 7.50 -2.32
C LEU A 58 -14.34 8.71 -2.92
N GLU A 59 -15.67 8.76 -2.87
CA GLU A 59 -16.50 9.85 -3.42
C GLU A 59 -16.09 10.24 -4.86
N GLY A 60 -15.91 9.23 -5.72
CA GLY A 60 -15.49 9.39 -7.11
C GLY A 60 -14.03 9.76 -7.34
N LYS A 61 -13.26 9.94 -6.27
CA LYS A 61 -11.82 10.24 -6.33
C LYS A 61 -11.02 8.97 -6.09
N SER A 62 -9.94 8.79 -6.88
CA SER A 62 -9.05 7.64 -6.71
C SER A 62 -7.90 7.98 -5.77
N ILE A 63 -7.72 7.17 -4.74
CA ILE A 63 -6.65 7.29 -3.75
C ILE A 63 -5.69 6.12 -3.93
N ASN A 64 -4.41 6.43 -4.15
CA ASN A 64 -3.36 5.43 -4.25
C ASN A 64 -3.06 4.78 -2.89
N LEU A 65 -2.86 3.47 -2.88
CA LEU A 65 -2.62 2.68 -1.68
C LEU A 65 -1.13 2.43 -1.39
N PHE A 66 -0.20 3.02 -2.16
CA PHE A 66 1.24 2.83 -1.92
C PHE A 66 1.61 3.04 -0.44
N PRO A 67 2.41 2.17 0.17
CA PRO A 67 3.07 0.98 -0.37
C PRO A 67 2.30 -0.34 -0.14
N PHE A 68 0.97 -0.28 -0.12
CA PHE A 68 0.13 -1.45 0.08
C PHE A 68 -0.64 -1.80 -1.19
N THR A 69 -0.97 -3.07 -1.34
CA THR A 69 -2.06 -3.55 -2.18
C THR A 69 -3.28 -3.84 -1.29
N LYS A 70 -4.46 -3.99 -1.88
CA LYS A 70 -5.67 -4.40 -1.13
C LYS A 70 -5.42 -5.73 -0.40
N ASN A 71 -4.75 -6.68 -1.07
CA ASN A 71 -4.39 -7.96 -0.46
C ASN A 71 -3.48 -7.78 0.77
N ALA A 72 -2.45 -6.93 0.68
CA ALA A 72 -1.57 -6.67 1.80
C ALA A 72 -2.31 -6.09 3.00
N ILE A 73 -3.23 -5.17 2.77
CA ILE A 73 -4.05 -4.56 3.84
C ILE A 73 -4.86 -5.65 4.57
N LEU A 74 -5.60 -6.46 3.81
CA LEU A 74 -6.43 -7.53 4.37
C LEU A 74 -5.59 -8.57 5.09
N PHE A 75 -4.51 -9.03 4.45
CA PHE A 75 -3.62 -10.03 5.00
C PHE A 75 -2.95 -9.58 6.31
N LEU A 76 -2.37 -8.39 6.33
CA LEU A 76 -1.69 -7.86 7.52
C LEU A 76 -2.67 -7.61 8.67
N TYR A 77 -3.90 -7.20 8.37
CA TYR A 77 -4.96 -7.07 9.36
C TYR A 77 -5.36 -8.42 9.97
N GLU A 78 -5.59 -9.44 9.14
CA GLU A 78 -5.96 -10.77 9.59
C GLU A 78 -4.89 -11.42 10.48
N LYS A 79 -3.61 -11.08 10.25
CA LYS A 79 -2.48 -11.59 11.05
C LYS A 79 -2.27 -10.84 12.36
N GLN A 80 -2.96 -9.72 12.59
CA GLN A 80 -2.92 -9.03 13.88
C GLN A 80 -3.76 -9.75 14.93
N ASP A 81 -3.27 -9.72 16.17
CA ASP A 81 -4.07 -10.12 17.32
C ASP A 81 -5.39 -9.35 17.36
N ILE A 82 -6.47 -10.01 17.74
CA ILE A 82 -7.80 -9.38 17.80
C ILE A 82 -7.80 -8.12 18.68
N ALA A 83 -7.05 -8.12 19.79
CA ALA A 83 -6.90 -6.97 20.67
C ALA A 83 -6.22 -5.76 20.00
N LYS A 84 -5.43 -6.01 18.95
CA LYS A 84 -4.72 -5.00 18.17
C LYS A 84 -5.45 -4.57 16.89
N ARG A 85 -6.63 -5.12 16.62
CA ARG A 85 -7.45 -4.76 15.46
C ARG A 85 -8.25 -3.48 15.73
N ASN A 86 -7.55 -2.42 16.06
CA ASN A 86 -8.10 -1.08 16.27
C ASN A 86 -7.28 -0.04 15.48
N PRO A 87 -7.87 1.13 15.14
CA PRO A 87 -7.23 2.13 14.29
C PRO A 87 -5.85 2.55 14.77
N ARG A 88 -5.67 2.76 16.09
CA ARG A 88 -4.38 3.21 16.65
C ARG A 88 -3.28 2.16 16.48
N ALA A 89 -3.60 0.89 16.73
CA ALA A 89 -2.63 -0.18 16.57
C ALA A 89 -2.30 -0.41 15.09
N LEU A 90 -3.29 -0.36 14.20
CA LEU A 90 -3.07 -0.48 12.75
C LEU A 90 -2.14 0.61 12.22
N MET A 91 -2.33 1.86 12.67
CA MET A 91 -1.45 2.97 12.31
C MET A 91 -0.01 2.70 12.76
N ARG A 92 0.20 2.36 14.03
CA ARG A 92 1.54 2.21 14.63
C ARG A 92 2.26 0.93 14.25
N GLU A 93 1.53 -0.16 14.06
CA GLU A 93 2.14 -1.48 13.89
C GLU A 93 2.19 -1.93 12.43
N ILE A 94 1.33 -1.36 11.58
CA ILE A 94 1.28 -1.70 10.15
C ILE A 94 1.61 -0.48 9.29
N ILE A 95 0.77 0.56 9.28
CA ILE A 95 0.89 1.61 8.26
C ILE A 95 2.22 2.35 8.39
N GLU A 96 2.51 2.91 9.56
CA GLU A 96 3.72 3.71 9.79
C GLU A 96 5.01 2.94 9.52
N PRO A 97 5.21 1.70 10.03
CA PRO A 97 6.43 0.95 9.78
C PRO A 97 6.65 0.58 8.31
N TYR A 98 5.58 0.19 7.58
CA TYR A 98 5.72 -0.18 6.17
C TYR A 98 5.86 1.03 5.25
N VAL A 99 5.17 2.15 5.53
CA VAL A 99 5.38 3.40 4.81
C VAL A 99 6.82 3.89 4.98
N LYS A 100 7.33 3.88 6.22
CA LYS A 100 8.72 4.26 6.50
C LYS A 100 9.70 3.35 5.79
N ASP A 101 9.48 2.03 5.85
CA ASP A 101 10.32 1.05 5.18
C ASP A 101 10.37 1.28 3.66
N ALA A 102 9.20 1.50 3.02
CA ALA A 102 9.13 1.78 1.59
C ALA A 102 9.82 3.10 1.20
N LEU A 103 9.73 4.15 2.04
CA LEU A 103 10.34 5.43 1.77
C LEU A 103 11.86 5.44 1.99
N ASP A 104 12.33 4.70 2.99
CA ASP A 104 13.75 4.64 3.33
C ASP A 104 14.52 3.62 2.48
N HIS A 105 13.86 2.53 2.05
CA HIS A 105 14.49 1.36 1.44
C HIS A 105 13.70 0.81 0.24
N LEU A 106 13.20 1.66 -0.67
CA LEU A 106 12.33 1.21 -1.78
C LEU A 106 12.95 0.05 -2.58
N GLY A 107 14.23 0.18 -2.96
CA GLY A 107 14.94 -0.88 -3.69
C GLY A 107 15.15 -2.17 -2.90
N GLU A 108 14.92 -2.17 -1.59
CA GLU A 108 15.03 -3.34 -0.71
C GLU A 108 13.68 -3.71 -0.07
N PHE A 109 12.63 -2.92 -0.32
CA PHE A 109 11.30 -3.14 0.23
C PHE A 109 10.70 -4.49 -0.22
N PRO A 110 10.04 -5.24 0.66
CA PRO A 110 9.91 -5.03 2.10
C PRO A 110 11.15 -5.54 2.87
N VAL A 111 11.80 -4.68 3.64
CA VAL A 111 12.90 -5.06 4.55
C VAL A 111 12.31 -5.66 5.82
N LYS A 112 11.20 -5.10 6.30
CA LYS A 112 10.51 -5.60 7.48
C LYS A 112 9.94 -6.99 7.20
N ARG A 113 10.48 -7.99 7.87
CA ARG A 113 10.01 -9.38 7.75
C ARG A 113 8.93 -9.62 8.79
N PRO A 114 7.75 -10.08 8.36
CA PRO A 114 6.75 -10.54 9.30
C PRO A 114 7.24 -11.79 10.05
N SER A 115 6.81 -11.93 11.29
CA SER A 115 7.19 -13.04 12.17
C SER A 115 6.52 -14.39 11.83
N PHE A 116 5.78 -14.46 10.73
CA PHE A 116 5.09 -15.69 10.31
C PHE A 116 5.74 -16.30 9.07
N HIS A 117 5.65 -17.62 8.95
CA HIS A 117 6.12 -18.34 7.78
C HIS A 117 5.19 -18.14 6.57
N VAL A 118 5.80 -17.99 5.40
CA VAL A 118 5.09 -18.09 4.13
C VAL A 118 4.71 -19.56 3.90
N ALA A 119 3.44 -19.88 4.08
CA ALA A 119 2.95 -21.25 4.03
C ALA A 119 2.36 -21.59 2.63
N ASN A 120 3.10 -21.32 1.55
CA ASN A 120 2.71 -21.77 0.20
C ASN A 120 3.85 -22.59 -0.42
N PRO A 121 3.73 -23.94 -0.43
CA PRO A 121 4.78 -24.82 -0.95
C PRO A 121 5.09 -24.60 -2.44
N GLU A 122 4.07 -24.31 -3.29
CA GLU A 122 4.28 -24.09 -4.72
C GLU A 122 5.11 -22.83 -4.94
N LEU A 123 4.73 -21.73 -4.31
CA LEU A 123 5.44 -20.46 -4.38
C LEU A 123 6.87 -20.61 -3.85
N GLN A 124 7.03 -21.28 -2.71
CA GLN A 124 8.35 -21.54 -2.13
C GLN A 124 9.21 -22.38 -3.08
N ASN A 125 8.71 -23.49 -3.60
CA ASN A 125 9.47 -24.36 -4.48
C ASN A 125 9.91 -23.63 -5.75
N ALA A 126 9.04 -22.85 -6.36
CA ALA A 126 9.39 -22.09 -7.57
C ALA A 126 10.46 -21.03 -7.33
N ILE A 127 10.40 -20.34 -6.18
CA ILE A 127 11.38 -19.30 -5.84
C ILE A 127 12.71 -19.93 -5.37
N TYR A 128 12.65 -20.91 -4.47
CA TYR A 128 13.86 -21.46 -3.85
C TYR A 128 14.67 -22.40 -4.79
N ASN A 129 14.00 -23.04 -5.76
CA ASN A 129 14.67 -23.81 -6.79
C ASN A 129 15.31 -22.95 -7.91
N ASN A 130 15.06 -21.64 -7.91
CA ASN A 130 15.71 -20.73 -8.85
C ASN A 130 17.15 -20.41 -8.40
N ASN A 131 18.13 -21.08 -9.03
CA ASN A 131 19.55 -20.96 -8.70
C ASN A 131 20.16 -19.60 -9.12
N SER A 132 19.46 -18.79 -9.94
CA SER A 132 19.94 -17.45 -10.33
C SER A 132 19.73 -16.40 -9.24
N LEU A 133 18.93 -16.70 -8.21
CA LEU A 133 18.59 -15.77 -7.14
C LEU A 133 19.41 -16.07 -5.88
N ASN A 134 19.92 -15.01 -5.25
CA ASN A 134 20.52 -15.13 -3.92
C ASN A 134 19.43 -15.31 -2.84
N ASP A 135 19.82 -15.82 -1.68
CA ASP A 135 18.88 -16.15 -0.60
C ASP A 135 18.10 -14.96 -0.06
N ALA A 136 18.73 -13.77 -0.01
CA ALA A 136 18.06 -12.56 0.44
C ALA A 136 16.93 -12.17 -0.52
N THR A 137 17.19 -12.24 -1.83
CA THR A 137 16.16 -11.99 -2.88
C THR A 137 15.06 -13.03 -2.83
N LYS A 138 15.38 -14.32 -2.66
CA LYS A 138 14.38 -15.40 -2.53
C LYS A 138 13.42 -15.13 -1.37
N ILE A 139 13.96 -14.82 -0.20
CA ILE A 139 13.16 -14.52 1.00
C ILE A 139 12.27 -13.28 0.75
N ARG A 140 12.86 -12.21 0.23
CA ARG A 140 12.14 -10.96 -0.05
C ARG A 140 11.02 -11.15 -1.06
N LEU A 141 11.30 -11.81 -2.18
CA LEU A 141 10.33 -12.10 -3.22
C LEU A 141 9.19 -12.98 -2.73
N SER A 142 9.50 -14.05 -1.97
CA SER A 142 8.47 -14.93 -1.42
C SER A 142 7.52 -14.20 -0.47
N HIS A 143 8.05 -13.34 0.40
CA HIS A 143 7.23 -12.51 1.28
C HIS A 143 6.40 -11.50 0.50
N PHE A 144 6.99 -10.85 -0.52
CA PHE A 144 6.28 -9.89 -1.33
C PHE A 144 5.11 -10.52 -2.08
N MET A 145 5.32 -11.61 -2.80
CA MET A 145 4.27 -12.29 -3.53
C MET A 145 3.18 -12.89 -2.61
N TYR A 146 3.54 -13.29 -1.40
CA TYR A 146 2.61 -13.89 -0.45
C TYR A 146 1.74 -12.85 0.27
N ILE A 147 2.29 -11.70 0.62
CA ILE A 147 1.60 -10.67 1.41
C ILE A 147 0.93 -9.65 0.51
N TRP A 148 1.66 -9.10 -0.45
CA TRP A 148 1.15 -8.06 -1.37
C TRP A 148 0.36 -8.64 -2.52
N GLY A 149 0.69 -9.86 -2.93
CA GLY A 149 -0.02 -10.62 -3.95
C GLY A 149 -1.12 -11.50 -3.40
N ASN A 150 -1.55 -12.45 -4.24
CA ASN A 150 -2.55 -13.46 -3.89
C ASN A 150 -1.93 -14.76 -3.34
N GLY A 151 -0.62 -14.79 -3.15
CA GLY A 151 0.12 -15.95 -2.67
C GLY A 151 0.21 -17.12 -3.65
N LYS A 152 -0.25 -16.97 -4.90
CA LYS A 152 -0.22 -18.00 -5.94
C LYS A 152 0.73 -17.58 -7.05
N LEU A 153 1.54 -18.51 -7.55
CA LEU A 153 2.39 -18.25 -8.69
C LEU A 153 1.58 -18.36 -10.00
N GLN A 154 0.83 -17.31 -10.28
CA GLN A 154 -0.02 -17.19 -11.46
C GLN A 154 0.36 -15.94 -12.24
N THR A 155 0.33 -16.04 -13.57
CA THR A 155 0.59 -14.92 -14.46
C THR A 155 -0.61 -14.72 -15.38
N TYR A 156 -1.02 -13.48 -15.56
CA TYR A 156 -2.04 -13.08 -16.52
C TYR A 156 -1.78 -11.66 -17.03
N GLU A 157 -2.37 -11.32 -18.15
CA GLU A 157 -2.31 -9.99 -18.72
C GLU A 157 -3.65 -9.27 -18.54
N LYS A 158 -3.63 -8.05 -18.00
CA LYS A 158 -4.80 -7.19 -17.83
C LYS A 158 -4.47 -5.79 -18.35
N ASN A 159 -5.23 -5.30 -19.31
CA ASN A 159 -5.03 -3.98 -19.92
C ASN A 159 -3.60 -3.78 -20.50
N GLY A 160 -2.99 -4.81 -21.08
CA GLY A 160 -1.64 -4.74 -21.62
C GLY A 160 -0.54 -4.75 -20.57
N ILE A 161 -0.86 -4.99 -19.31
CA ILE A 161 0.10 -5.08 -18.20
C ILE A 161 0.12 -6.53 -17.69
N LYS A 162 1.32 -7.10 -17.63
CA LYS A 162 1.55 -8.43 -17.05
C LYS A 162 1.41 -8.36 -15.54
N HIS A 163 0.62 -9.27 -14.97
CA HIS A 163 0.46 -9.43 -13.53
C HIS A 163 1.05 -10.76 -13.08
N ILE A 164 1.80 -10.74 -11.99
CA ILE A 164 2.39 -11.93 -11.37
C ILE A 164 1.92 -11.99 -9.92
N ALA A 165 1.35 -13.11 -9.52
CA ALA A 165 0.72 -13.25 -8.19
C ALA A 165 -0.33 -12.15 -7.88
N GLY A 166 -0.99 -11.63 -8.91
CA GLY A 166 -1.96 -10.54 -8.78
C GLY A 166 -1.38 -9.12 -8.70
N ILE A 167 -0.06 -8.97 -8.83
CA ILE A 167 0.64 -7.68 -8.77
C ILE A 167 1.17 -7.34 -10.17
N PRO A 168 0.99 -6.09 -10.67
CA PRO A 168 1.57 -5.65 -11.92
C PRO A 168 3.09 -5.78 -11.96
N SER A 169 3.64 -6.13 -13.12
CA SER A 169 5.10 -6.26 -13.35
C SER A 169 5.87 -4.99 -13.01
N ASP A 170 5.30 -3.83 -13.29
CA ASP A 170 5.91 -2.52 -13.03
C ASP A 170 6.30 -2.33 -11.56
N VAL A 171 5.52 -2.92 -10.63
CA VAL A 171 5.82 -2.87 -9.19
C VAL A 171 7.05 -3.71 -8.85
N TYR A 172 7.24 -4.86 -9.49
CA TYR A 172 8.46 -5.66 -9.32
C TYR A 172 9.69 -4.91 -9.80
N GLU A 173 9.58 -4.24 -10.95
CA GLU A 173 10.66 -3.41 -11.50
C GLU A 173 10.99 -2.23 -10.58
N GLU A 174 9.97 -1.51 -10.08
CA GLU A 174 10.13 -0.40 -9.13
C GLU A 174 10.87 -0.83 -7.86
N LEU A 175 10.60 -2.04 -7.39
CA LEU A 175 11.24 -2.63 -6.21
C LEU A 175 12.57 -3.31 -6.50
N GLY A 176 13.01 -3.41 -7.75
CA GLY A 176 14.18 -4.20 -8.14
C GLY A 176 14.03 -5.68 -7.81
N LEU A 177 12.80 -6.21 -7.84
CA LEU A 177 12.51 -7.62 -7.64
C LEU A 177 12.51 -8.36 -8.99
N PRO A 178 13.07 -9.56 -9.05
CA PRO A 178 13.03 -10.37 -10.27
C PRO A 178 11.62 -10.84 -10.56
N ILE A 179 11.27 -10.89 -11.83
CA ILE A 179 10.03 -11.47 -12.32
C ILE A 179 10.22 -12.97 -12.46
N ILE A 180 9.36 -13.75 -11.82
CA ILE A 180 9.29 -15.20 -12.00
C ILE A 180 7.97 -15.51 -12.68
N ASP A 181 8.05 -16.13 -13.86
CA ASP A 181 6.86 -16.53 -14.58
C ASP A 181 6.14 -17.67 -13.84
N GLY A 182 4.85 -17.52 -13.72
CA GLY A 182 3.96 -18.51 -13.15
C GLY A 182 3.11 -19.21 -14.20
N ASN A 183 2.19 -20.05 -13.74
CA ASN A 183 1.20 -20.66 -14.62
C ASN A 183 0.33 -19.56 -15.25
N GLU A 184 0.23 -19.55 -16.58
CA GLU A 184 -0.68 -18.65 -17.27
C GLU A 184 -2.13 -19.00 -16.91
N VAL A 185 -2.89 -18.01 -16.48
CA VAL A 185 -4.31 -18.14 -16.17
C VAL A 185 -5.09 -17.05 -16.88
N SER A 186 -6.38 -17.31 -17.13
CA SER A 186 -7.29 -16.24 -17.56
C SER A 186 -7.40 -15.19 -16.46
N VAL A 187 -7.66 -13.93 -16.85
CA VAL A 187 -7.86 -12.83 -15.90
C VAL A 187 -8.87 -13.27 -14.84
N PRO A 188 -8.53 -13.26 -13.55
CA PRO A 188 -9.49 -13.58 -12.50
C PRO A 188 -10.66 -12.60 -12.52
N ASP A 189 -11.89 -13.10 -12.48
CA ASP A 189 -13.06 -12.27 -12.30
C ASP A 189 -12.96 -11.54 -10.97
N GLU A 190 -12.82 -10.22 -11.00
CA GLU A 190 -12.97 -9.41 -9.79
C GLU A 190 -14.45 -9.42 -9.39
N PRO A 191 -14.78 -9.69 -8.13
CA PRO A 191 -16.13 -9.49 -7.66
C PRO A 191 -16.49 -8.01 -7.76
N GLY A 192 -17.23 -7.66 -8.82
CA GLY A 192 -18.02 -6.45 -9.00
C GLY A 192 -17.33 -5.10 -8.71
N VAL A 193 -16.56 -4.57 -9.66
CA VAL A 193 -16.30 -3.13 -9.78
C VAL A 193 -16.51 -2.74 -11.25
N GLU A 194 -17.48 -1.88 -11.48
CA GLU A 194 -17.80 -1.31 -12.79
C GLU A 194 -16.59 -0.59 -13.37
N THR A 195 -16.25 -0.95 -14.61
CA THR A 195 -15.16 -0.35 -15.38
C THR A 195 -15.65 0.88 -16.11
N ASP A 196 -15.15 2.07 -15.75
CA ASP A 196 -15.15 3.21 -16.66
C ASP A 196 -13.81 3.30 -17.39
N THR A 197 -13.88 3.07 -18.69
CA THR A 197 -12.79 3.23 -19.66
C THR A 197 -12.63 4.69 -20.02
N SER A 198 -11.45 5.29 -19.82
CA SER A 198 -11.00 6.40 -20.66
C SER A 198 -9.49 6.70 -20.58
N GLY A 199 -8.83 6.63 -21.72
CA GLY A 199 -7.91 7.61 -22.25
C GLY A 199 -6.41 7.55 -21.89
N GLY A 200 -5.62 7.18 -22.87
CA GLY A 200 -4.17 7.06 -22.85
C GLY A 200 -3.39 8.38 -22.81
N GLY A 201 -2.10 8.24 -22.54
CA GLY A 201 -1.08 9.29 -22.64
C GLY A 201 0.27 8.78 -22.20
N THR A 202 1.11 8.44 -23.15
CA THR A 202 2.52 8.04 -22.96
C THR A 202 3.39 9.25 -22.71
N THR A 203 4.08 9.30 -21.56
CA THR A 203 5.27 10.15 -21.37
C THR A 203 6.25 9.45 -20.44
N HIS A 204 7.52 9.39 -20.85
CA HIS A 204 8.64 8.77 -20.14
C HIS A 204 8.89 9.37 -18.74
N PRO A 205 9.30 8.57 -17.76
CA PRO A 205 9.50 9.03 -16.38
C PRO A 205 10.88 9.66 -16.15
N PRO A 206 11.00 10.69 -15.29
CA PRO A 206 12.27 11.21 -14.81
C PRO A 206 12.88 10.31 -13.72
N LYS A 207 14.22 10.40 -13.59
CA LYS A 207 15.08 9.55 -12.75
C LYS A 207 14.64 9.45 -11.28
N VAL A 208 14.75 8.24 -10.74
CA VAL A 208 14.28 7.76 -9.42
C VAL A 208 14.84 8.56 -8.23
N ASP A 209 16.06 9.08 -8.31
CA ASP A 209 16.77 9.69 -7.17
C ASP A 209 16.22 11.03 -6.67
N GLU A 210 15.77 11.92 -7.55
CA GLU A 210 15.24 13.22 -7.14
C GLU A 210 13.87 13.12 -6.47
N ARG A 211 13.08 12.12 -6.86
CA ARG A 211 11.74 11.88 -6.32
C ARG A 211 11.78 11.35 -4.89
N MET A 212 12.73 10.45 -4.60
CA MET A 212 12.87 9.85 -3.28
C MET A 212 13.34 10.86 -2.23
N SER A 213 14.21 11.80 -2.60
CA SER A 213 14.64 12.85 -1.67
C SER A 213 13.51 13.81 -1.28
N HIS A 214 12.62 14.12 -2.21
CA HIS A 214 11.48 15.01 -1.97
C HIS A 214 10.41 14.32 -1.10
N LEU A 215 10.10 13.05 -1.38
CA LEU A 215 9.19 12.25 -0.58
C LEU A 215 9.72 12.03 0.84
N LYS A 216 11.00 11.69 1.01
CA LYS A 216 11.63 11.53 2.34
C LYS A 216 11.54 12.79 3.20
N LYS A 217 11.84 13.96 2.63
CA LYS A 217 11.72 15.25 3.36
C LYS A 217 10.28 15.54 3.74
N LYS A 218 9.33 15.24 2.86
CA LYS A 218 7.91 15.51 3.04
C LYS A 218 7.31 14.58 4.11
N THR A 219 7.62 13.29 4.05
CA THR A 219 7.09 12.29 4.98
C THR A 219 7.61 12.47 6.40
N ASN A 220 8.90 12.77 6.59
CA ASN A 220 9.44 13.07 7.91
C ASN A 220 8.78 14.32 8.54
N ARG A 221 8.44 15.33 7.75
CA ARG A 221 7.75 16.52 8.23
C ARG A 221 6.29 16.22 8.57
N CYS A 222 5.59 15.42 7.78
CA CYS A 222 4.21 15.00 8.03
C CYS A 222 4.12 14.06 9.24
N LEU A 223 5.03 13.09 9.39
CA LEU A 223 5.09 12.19 10.55
C LEU A 223 5.32 12.96 11.85
N LEU A 224 6.24 13.93 11.86
CA LEU A 224 6.50 14.79 13.02
C LEU A 224 5.27 15.67 13.36
N HIS A 225 4.58 16.19 12.35
CA HIS A 225 3.37 17.00 12.57
C HIS A 225 2.22 16.14 13.09
N TRP A 226 2.07 14.95 12.59
CA TRP A 226 1.08 13.97 13.01
C TRP A 226 1.30 13.45 14.43
N GLN A 227 2.55 13.17 14.80
CA GLN A 227 2.90 12.82 16.19
C GLN A 227 2.52 13.93 17.16
N LYS A 228 2.71 15.20 16.78
CA LYS A 228 2.26 16.36 17.55
C LYS A 228 0.74 16.47 17.62
N TRP A 229 0.05 16.16 16.53
CA TRP A 229 -1.42 16.21 16.46
C TRP A 229 -2.08 15.09 17.27
N ILE A 230 -1.56 13.86 17.22
CA ILE A 230 -2.01 12.74 18.06
C ILE A 230 -1.74 13.04 19.54
N ALA A 231 -0.60 13.61 19.87
CA ALA A 231 -0.30 14.05 21.23
C ALA A 231 -1.31 15.13 21.70
N GLY A 232 -1.66 16.06 20.80
CA GLY A 232 -2.67 17.10 21.08
C GLY A 232 -4.10 16.55 21.24
N LEU A 233 -4.47 15.50 20.49
CA LEU A 233 -5.75 14.79 20.64
C LEU A 233 -5.83 14.02 21.96
N ASN A 234 -4.76 13.36 22.37
CA ASN A 234 -4.71 12.66 23.66
C ASN A 234 -4.89 13.62 24.85
N ILE A 235 -4.39 14.85 24.75
CA ILE A 235 -4.59 15.89 25.80
C ILE A 235 -6.06 16.33 25.86
N ARG A 236 -6.77 16.40 24.73
CA ARG A 236 -8.20 16.75 24.70
C ARG A 236 -9.13 15.65 25.20
N ILE A 237 -8.78 14.38 24.96
CA ILE A 237 -9.59 13.25 25.44
C ILE A 237 -9.44 13.05 26.94
N THR A 238 -8.24 13.28 27.51
CA THR A 238 -8.02 13.21 28.96
C THR A 238 -8.58 14.38 29.73
N SER A 239 -8.97 15.47 29.08
CA SER A 239 -9.63 16.63 29.73
C SER A 239 -11.17 16.58 29.65
N LEU A 240 -11.75 15.50 29.08
CA LEU A 240 -13.19 15.28 28.95
C LEU A 240 -13.70 14.06 29.76
N VAL A 241 -12.85 13.47 30.59
CA VAL A 241 -13.15 12.48 31.62
C VAL A 241 -12.84 13.06 32.96
#